data_5c67af0150bf136eb7eb79129df6cfdf
#
_entry.id   5c67af0150bf136eb7eb79129df6cfdf
#
_cell.length_a   1.000
_cell.length_b   1.000
_cell.length_c   1.000
_cell.angle_alpha   90.00
_cell.angle_beta   90.00
_cell.angle_gamma   90.00
#
_symmetry.space_group_name_H-M   'P 1'
#
loop_
_entity.id
_entity.type
_entity.pdbx_description
1 polymer ?
#
loop_
_entity_poly.entity_id
_entity_poly.type
_entity_poly.pdbx_seq_one_letter_code
_entity_poly.pdbx_strand_id
1 'polypeptide(L)'
;VPPLESEIKDGVFLINFYSFSENSEDEFAKALKEFAKSNTDKMIIDLRGNPGGYLDSAITIASWFVDGGEPVVIEEFGNNKSETIYRSKGFTIPKKPSKIVVLVDGGSASASEILAGALSEYNLATLVGEKTYGKGSVQEVVPFGDDSALKVTVAKWLTPKRHSISEQG
;
A
#
# COMPACT_ATOMS: atom_id res chain seq x y z
N VAL A 1 -8.98 -0.25 17.76
CA VAL A 1 -9.66 -0.67 16.50
C VAL A 1 -8.67 -1.53 15.74
N PRO A 2 -9.04 -2.73 15.26
CA PRO A 2 -8.14 -3.56 14.46
C PRO A 2 -7.78 -2.83 13.14
N PRO A 3 -6.57 -3.03 12.59
CA PRO A 3 -6.14 -2.38 11.35
C PRO A 3 -6.88 -2.90 10.13
N LEU A 4 -7.41 -4.12 10.20
CA LEU A 4 -8.20 -4.74 9.17
C LEU A 4 -9.18 -5.79 9.76
N GLU A 5 -10.18 -6.15 8.97
CA GLU A 5 -11.10 -7.25 9.22
C GLU A 5 -11.23 -8.07 7.95
N SER A 6 -11.44 -9.39 8.08
CA SER A 6 -11.64 -10.29 6.93
C SER A 6 -12.93 -11.08 7.07
N GLU A 7 -13.61 -11.28 5.94
CA GLU A 7 -14.82 -12.09 5.84
C GLU A 7 -14.93 -12.77 4.48
N ILE A 8 -15.77 -13.80 4.39
CA ILE A 8 -16.19 -14.36 3.11
C ILE A 8 -17.61 -13.90 2.83
N LYS A 9 -17.78 -13.20 1.71
CA LYS A 9 -19.09 -12.69 1.27
C LYS A 9 -19.30 -13.04 -0.19
N ASP A 10 -20.43 -13.65 -0.49
CA ASP A 10 -20.83 -14.06 -1.85
C ASP A 10 -19.73 -14.84 -2.62
N GLY A 11 -19.00 -15.69 -1.92
CA GLY A 11 -17.92 -16.49 -2.50
C GLY A 11 -16.62 -15.73 -2.79
N VAL A 12 -16.45 -14.54 -2.22
CA VAL A 12 -15.24 -13.72 -2.32
C VAL A 12 -14.67 -13.48 -0.93
N PHE A 13 -13.35 -13.57 -0.79
CA PHE A 13 -12.66 -13.20 0.44
C PHE A 13 -12.43 -11.68 0.44
N LEU A 14 -13.03 -10.99 1.39
CA LEU A 14 -12.94 -9.55 1.56
C LEU A 14 -12.02 -9.22 2.72
N ILE A 15 -11.07 -8.33 2.49
CA ILE A 15 -10.23 -7.71 3.52
C ILE A 15 -10.59 -6.22 3.57
N ASN A 16 -11.31 -5.80 4.61
CA ASN A 16 -11.54 -4.39 4.92
C ASN A 16 -10.31 -3.84 5.64
N PHE A 17 -9.50 -3.05 4.97
CA PHE A 17 -8.22 -2.60 5.47
C PHE A 17 -8.27 -1.11 5.82
N TYR A 18 -8.27 -0.79 7.10
CA TYR A 18 -8.55 0.54 7.63
C TYR A 18 -7.32 1.43 7.83
N SER A 19 -6.15 0.84 8.15
CA SER A 19 -4.91 1.61 8.35
C SER A 19 -3.66 0.75 8.33
N PHE A 20 -2.55 1.31 7.90
CA PHE A 20 -1.22 0.70 7.95
C PHE A 20 -0.56 1.01 9.29
N SER A 21 -1.02 0.33 10.35
CA SER A 21 -0.53 0.47 11.72
C SER A 21 0.56 -0.58 12.04
N GLU A 22 1.14 -0.49 13.23
CA GLU A 22 2.24 -1.34 13.68
C GLU A 22 1.93 -2.85 13.61
N ASN A 23 0.69 -3.23 13.86
CA ASN A 23 0.24 -4.63 13.83
C ASN A 23 -0.43 -5.05 12.50
N SER A 24 -0.49 -4.17 11.50
CA SER A 24 -1.17 -4.45 10.24
C SER A 24 -0.52 -5.57 9.44
N GLU A 25 0.80 -5.72 9.53
CA GLU A 25 1.54 -6.78 8.84
C GLU A 25 1.14 -8.17 9.35
N ASP A 26 1.09 -8.34 10.69
CA ASP A 26 0.71 -9.59 11.33
C ASP A 26 -0.76 -9.95 11.06
N GLU A 27 -1.66 -8.96 11.14
CA GLU A 27 -3.08 -9.17 10.87
C GLU A 27 -3.31 -9.50 9.38
N PHE A 28 -2.58 -8.87 8.46
CA PHE A 28 -2.65 -9.21 7.04
C PHE A 28 -2.14 -10.64 6.76
N ALA A 29 -1.04 -11.04 7.39
CA ALA A 29 -0.52 -12.40 7.29
C ALA A 29 -1.52 -13.45 7.84
N LYS A 30 -2.25 -13.12 8.91
CA LYS A 30 -3.35 -13.98 9.43
C LYS A 30 -4.49 -14.07 8.42
N ALA A 31 -4.93 -12.94 7.85
CA ALA A 31 -5.97 -12.93 6.82
C ALA A 31 -5.58 -13.79 5.60
N LEU A 32 -4.31 -13.75 5.15
CA LEU A 32 -3.84 -14.61 4.07
C LEU A 32 -3.87 -16.11 4.44
N LYS A 33 -3.60 -16.46 5.69
CA LYS A 33 -3.74 -17.85 6.18
C LYS A 33 -5.21 -18.30 6.22
N GLU A 34 -6.14 -17.39 6.58
CA GLU A 34 -7.58 -17.65 6.52
C GLU A 34 -8.05 -17.82 5.09
N PHE A 35 -7.62 -16.93 4.18
CA PHE A 35 -7.85 -17.08 2.75
C PHE A 35 -7.39 -18.44 2.22
N ALA A 36 -6.21 -18.88 2.61
CA ALA A 36 -5.66 -20.18 2.19
C ALA A 36 -6.53 -21.39 2.60
N LYS A 37 -7.20 -21.27 3.75
CA LYS A 37 -8.13 -22.31 4.26
C LYS A 37 -9.53 -22.19 3.67
N SER A 38 -9.85 -21.08 3.01
CA SER A 38 -11.17 -20.83 2.43
C SER A 38 -11.38 -21.60 1.12
N ASN A 39 -12.65 -21.75 0.72
CA ASN A 39 -13.03 -22.38 -0.55
C ASN A 39 -13.09 -21.41 -1.73
N THR A 40 -12.71 -20.13 -1.52
CA THR A 40 -12.66 -19.15 -2.59
C THR A 40 -11.21 -18.91 -3.05
N ASP A 41 -11.04 -18.51 -4.30
CA ASP A 41 -9.79 -18.10 -4.92
C ASP A 41 -9.81 -16.64 -5.36
N LYS A 42 -10.89 -15.90 -5.01
CA LYS A 42 -11.08 -14.49 -5.34
C LYS A 42 -10.91 -13.63 -4.09
N MET A 43 -10.22 -12.51 -4.23
CA MET A 43 -9.92 -11.61 -3.13
C MET A 43 -10.28 -10.17 -3.47
N ILE A 44 -10.85 -9.45 -2.51
CA ILE A 44 -11.02 -8.00 -2.54
C ILE A 44 -10.22 -7.44 -1.37
N ILE A 45 -9.40 -6.42 -1.65
CA ILE A 45 -8.74 -5.59 -0.63
C ILE A 45 -9.41 -4.23 -0.68
N ASP A 46 -10.16 -3.88 0.36
CA ASP A 46 -10.87 -2.61 0.43
C ASP A 46 -10.01 -1.57 1.17
N LEU A 47 -9.48 -0.61 0.42
CA LEU A 47 -8.69 0.51 0.91
C LEU A 47 -9.49 1.82 0.96
N ARG A 48 -10.79 1.80 0.72
CA ARG A 48 -11.61 3.01 0.78
C ARG A 48 -11.58 3.60 2.17
N GLY A 49 -11.39 4.91 2.25
CA GLY A 49 -11.24 5.63 3.52
C GLY A 49 -9.96 5.31 4.30
N ASN A 50 -9.03 4.54 3.77
CA ASN A 50 -7.77 4.21 4.43
C ASN A 50 -6.72 5.32 4.21
N PRO A 51 -6.38 6.12 5.23
CA PRO A 51 -5.45 7.26 5.08
C PRO A 51 -3.99 6.86 4.93
N GLY A 52 -3.70 5.55 4.91
CA GLY A 52 -2.35 5.02 4.88
C GLY A 52 -1.80 4.70 6.28
N GLY A 53 -0.55 5.00 6.49
CA GLY A 53 0.21 4.74 7.72
C GLY A 53 1.67 4.46 7.44
N TYR A 54 2.24 3.42 8.06
CA TYR A 54 3.65 3.11 7.95
C TYR A 54 4.04 2.61 6.55
N LEU A 55 5.11 3.20 6.00
CA LEU A 55 5.69 2.82 4.72
C LEU A 55 6.14 1.34 4.73
N ASP A 56 6.84 0.93 5.78
CA ASP A 56 7.34 -0.44 5.90
C ASP A 56 6.23 -1.48 5.87
N SER A 57 5.07 -1.15 6.45
CA SER A 57 3.89 -2.02 6.39
C SER A 57 3.35 -2.17 4.97
N ALA A 58 3.32 -1.07 4.19
CA ALA A 58 2.91 -1.16 2.79
C ALA A 58 3.87 -2.03 1.96
N ILE A 59 5.19 -1.87 2.16
CA ILE A 59 6.22 -2.68 1.49
C ILE A 59 6.08 -4.15 1.89
N THR A 60 5.94 -4.43 3.18
CA THR A 60 5.80 -5.80 3.71
C THR A 60 4.54 -6.48 3.16
N ILE A 61 3.41 -5.78 3.14
CA ILE A 61 2.14 -6.31 2.62
C ILE A 61 2.22 -6.52 1.11
N ALA A 62 2.77 -5.57 0.34
CA ALA A 62 3.00 -5.74 -1.09
C ALA A 62 3.90 -6.94 -1.39
N SER A 63 4.85 -7.26 -0.51
CA SER A 63 5.81 -8.36 -0.66
C SER A 63 5.18 -9.77 -0.65
N TRP A 64 3.93 -9.90 -0.25
CA TRP A 64 3.17 -11.14 -0.41
C TRP A 64 2.72 -11.42 -1.85
N PHE A 65 2.71 -10.39 -2.70
CA PHE A 65 2.17 -10.46 -4.06
C PHE A 65 3.24 -10.16 -5.12
N VAL A 66 4.11 -9.20 -4.85
CA VAL A 66 5.17 -8.74 -5.75
C VAL A 66 6.41 -9.62 -5.59
N ASP A 67 7.00 -10.03 -6.69
CA ASP A 67 8.19 -10.88 -6.70
C ASP A 67 9.36 -10.23 -5.95
N GLY A 68 10.18 -11.06 -5.30
CA GLY A 68 11.30 -10.59 -4.50
C GLY A 68 12.33 -9.81 -5.31
N GLY A 69 12.74 -8.66 -4.77
CA GLY A 69 13.70 -7.76 -5.41
C GLY A 69 13.08 -6.74 -6.36
N GLU A 70 11.80 -6.91 -6.76
CA GLU A 70 11.11 -5.92 -7.58
C GLU A 70 10.78 -4.65 -6.78
N PRO A 71 10.82 -3.46 -7.39
CA PRO A 71 10.42 -2.22 -6.73
C PRO A 71 8.97 -2.26 -6.24
N VAL A 72 8.70 -1.74 -5.05
CA VAL A 72 7.35 -1.49 -4.53
C VAL A 72 7.03 -0.01 -4.60
N VAL A 73 7.98 0.83 -4.24
CA VAL A 73 7.88 2.29 -4.29
C VAL A 73 9.27 2.89 -4.42
N ILE A 74 9.35 4.05 -5.06
CA ILE A 74 10.59 4.81 -5.27
C ILE A 74 10.44 6.16 -4.58
N GLU A 75 11.39 6.51 -3.75
CA GLU A 75 11.53 7.84 -3.16
C GLU A 75 12.50 8.66 -4.00
N GLU A 76 11.98 9.64 -4.72
CA GLU A 76 12.76 10.53 -5.57
C GLU A 76 13.01 11.85 -4.86
N PHE A 77 14.28 12.14 -4.57
CA PHE A 77 14.69 13.42 -3.97
C PHE A 77 14.84 14.51 -5.03
N GLY A 78 14.45 15.74 -4.70
CA GLY A 78 14.59 16.87 -5.60
C GLY A 78 16.07 17.22 -5.92
N ASN A 79 16.29 18.00 -6.99
CA ASN A 79 17.59 18.59 -7.36
C ASN A 79 18.71 17.57 -7.68
N ASN A 80 18.45 16.57 -8.51
CA ASN A 80 19.43 15.54 -8.93
C ASN A 80 20.04 14.74 -7.76
N LYS A 81 19.34 14.63 -6.65
CA LYS A 81 19.74 13.74 -5.57
C LYS A 81 19.44 12.29 -5.96
N SER A 82 20.16 11.37 -5.31
CA SER A 82 19.92 9.93 -5.45
C SER A 82 18.50 9.56 -5.06
N GLU A 83 17.94 8.57 -5.71
CA GLU A 83 16.67 7.94 -5.34
C GLU A 83 16.89 6.78 -4.36
N THR A 84 15.88 6.48 -3.55
CA THR A 84 15.82 5.26 -2.74
C THR A 84 14.74 4.36 -3.32
N ILE A 85 15.10 3.12 -3.67
CA ILE A 85 14.16 2.13 -4.18
C ILE A 85 13.85 1.13 -3.10
N TYR A 86 12.62 1.10 -2.64
CA TYR A 86 12.11 0.13 -1.67
C TYR A 86 11.60 -1.09 -2.43
N ARG A 87 12.16 -2.25 -2.10
CA ARG A 87 11.95 -3.49 -2.86
C ARG A 87 11.15 -4.51 -2.10
N SER A 88 10.42 -5.33 -2.83
CA SER A 88 9.71 -6.49 -2.30
C SER A 88 10.67 -7.47 -1.63
N LYS A 89 10.25 -8.00 -0.47
CA LYS A 89 10.93 -9.07 0.26
C LYS A 89 10.65 -10.46 -0.36
N GLY A 90 9.63 -10.57 -1.21
CA GLY A 90 9.29 -11.79 -1.94
C GLY A 90 8.77 -12.92 -1.05
N PHE A 91 7.76 -12.66 -0.23
CA PHE A 91 7.16 -13.70 0.60
C PHE A 91 6.37 -14.70 -0.23
N THR A 92 6.38 -15.96 0.22
CA THR A 92 5.56 -17.00 -0.40
C THR A 92 4.13 -16.91 0.15
N ILE A 93 3.19 -16.51 -0.70
CA ILE A 93 1.78 -16.50 -0.34
C ILE A 93 1.26 -17.94 -0.18
N PRO A 94 0.55 -18.28 0.92
CA PRO A 94 0.11 -19.66 1.19
C PRO A 94 -0.84 -20.23 0.14
N LYS A 95 -1.66 -19.37 -0.48
CA LYS A 95 -2.55 -19.70 -1.60
C LYS A 95 -2.63 -18.49 -2.51
N LYS A 96 -2.28 -18.66 -3.79
CA LYS A 96 -2.33 -17.57 -4.76
C LYS A 96 -3.79 -17.31 -5.18
N PRO A 97 -4.30 -16.07 -5.03
CA PRO A 97 -5.60 -15.71 -5.57
C PRO A 97 -5.61 -15.81 -7.11
N SER A 98 -6.71 -16.27 -7.69
CA SER A 98 -6.91 -16.25 -9.15
C SER A 98 -7.24 -14.83 -9.63
N LYS A 99 -7.86 -14.02 -8.78
CA LYS A 99 -8.21 -12.63 -9.07
C LYS A 99 -8.16 -11.80 -7.79
N ILE A 100 -7.54 -10.63 -7.90
CA ILE A 100 -7.52 -9.60 -6.85
C ILE A 100 -8.17 -8.33 -7.40
N VAL A 101 -9.05 -7.75 -6.61
CA VAL A 101 -9.58 -6.40 -6.83
C VAL A 101 -9.19 -5.54 -5.63
N VAL A 102 -8.72 -4.33 -5.89
CA VAL A 102 -8.46 -3.33 -4.84
C VAL A 102 -9.47 -2.21 -5.00
N LEU A 103 -10.25 -1.96 -3.94
CA LEU A 103 -11.20 -0.85 -3.90
C LEU A 103 -10.50 0.39 -3.35
N VAL A 104 -10.67 1.52 -4.02
CA VAL A 104 -10.06 2.80 -3.66
C VAL A 104 -11.05 3.95 -3.78
N ASP A 105 -10.82 5.02 -3.01
CA ASP A 105 -11.59 6.27 -3.08
C ASP A 105 -10.72 7.48 -2.70
N GLY A 106 -11.31 8.66 -2.63
CA GLY A 106 -10.62 9.90 -2.22
C GLY A 106 -10.08 9.91 -0.79
N GLY A 107 -10.44 8.93 0.05
CA GLY A 107 -9.86 8.71 1.38
C GLY A 107 -8.65 7.77 1.38
N SER A 108 -8.40 7.06 0.27
CA SER A 108 -7.23 6.20 0.10
C SER A 108 -5.99 7.06 -0.11
N ALA A 109 -5.02 7.04 0.82
CA ALA A 109 -3.86 7.94 0.77
C ALA A 109 -2.56 7.24 1.17
N SER A 110 -1.41 7.80 0.74
CA SER A 110 -0.05 7.42 1.20
C SER A 110 0.24 5.92 1.02
N ALA A 111 0.42 5.14 2.11
CA ALA A 111 0.68 3.70 2.09
C ALA A 111 -0.38 2.91 1.30
N SER A 112 -1.65 3.35 1.31
CA SER A 112 -2.72 2.76 0.49
C SER A 112 -2.46 2.94 -1.00
N GLU A 113 -2.00 4.12 -1.40
CA GLU A 113 -1.66 4.42 -2.79
C GLU A 113 -0.42 3.66 -3.25
N ILE A 114 0.56 3.47 -2.36
CA ILE A 114 1.74 2.65 -2.62
C ILE A 114 1.35 1.20 -2.89
N LEU A 115 0.54 0.60 -2.02
CA LEU A 115 0.07 -0.78 -2.21
C LEU A 115 -0.77 -0.93 -3.47
N ALA A 116 -1.76 -0.06 -3.66
CA ALA A 116 -2.64 -0.09 -4.82
C ALA A 116 -1.86 0.08 -6.15
N GLY A 117 -0.96 1.06 -6.20
CA GLY A 117 -0.12 1.34 -7.35
C GLY A 117 0.80 0.15 -7.70
N ALA A 118 1.48 -0.42 -6.71
CA ALA A 118 2.34 -1.57 -6.93
C ALA A 118 1.55 -2.77 -7.47
N LEU A 119 0.44 -3.16 -6.84
CA LEU A 119 -0.35 -4.30 -7.29
C LEU A 119 -0.96 -4.08 -8.69
N SER A 120 -1.38 -2.87 -9.00
CA SER A 120 -1.93 -2.52 -10.31
C SER A 120 -0.86 -2.57 -11.41
N GLU A 121 0.29 -1.94 -11.20
CA GLU A 121 1.34 -1.84 -12.22
C GLU A 121 2.01 -3.15 -12.57
N TYR A 122 2.04 -4.10 -11.63
CA TYR A 122 2.47 -5.48 -11.90
C TYR A 122 1.34 -6.35 -12.46
N ASN A 123 0.15 -5.79 -12.74
CA ASN A 123 -1.03 -6.53 -13.21
C ASN A 123 -1.47 -7.65 -12.24
N LEU A 124 -1.21 -7.48 -10.97
CA LEU A 124 -1.59 -8.42 -9.91
C LEU A 124 -3.02 -8.17 -9.41
N ALA A 125 -3.48 -6.92 -9.51
CA ALA A 125 -4.83 -6.54 -9.11
C ALA A 125 -5.47 -5.56 -10.10
N THR A 126 -6.80 -5.54 -10.11
CA THR A 126 -7.61 -4.52 -10.81
C THR A 126 -8.05 -3.48 -9.79
N LEU A 127 -7.75 -2.20 -10.02
CA LEU A 127 -8.28 -1.11 -9.20
C LEU A 127 -9.72 -0.80 -9.60
N VAL A 128 -10.58 -0.59 -8.61
CA VAL A 128 -11.98 -0.21 -8.81
C VAL A 128 -12.34 0.88 -7.80
N GLY A 129 -12.98 1.93 -8.26
CA GLY A 129 -13.44 3.02 -7.39
C GLY A 129 -13.20 4.38 -7.98
N GLU A 130 -12.83 5.33 -7.15
CA GLU A 130 -12.61 6.73 -7.50
C GLU A 130 -11.13 7.08 -7.38
N LYS A 131 -10.78 8.27 -7.88
CA LYS A 131 -9.44 8.83 -7.76
C LYS A 131 -9.02 8.92 -6.28
N THR A 132 -7.82 8.45 -5.96
CA THR A 132 -7.25 8.48 -4.62
C THR A 132 -6.82 9.89 -4.20
N TYR A 133 -6.38 10.05 -2.97
CA TYR A 133 -6.03 11.36 -2.39
C TYR A 133 -4.88 12.05 -3.11
N GLY A 134 -3.88 11.31 -3.61
CA GLY A 134 -2.69 11.87 -4.25
C GLY A 134 -1.63 12.38 -3.25
N LYS A 135 -1.46 11.71 -2.10
CA LYS A 135 -0.43 12.07 -1.10
C LYS A 135 0.92 11.43 -1.45
N GLY A 136 1.52 11.93 -2.51
CA GLY A 136 2.81 11.46 -3.00
C GLY A 136 4.02 12.29 -2.57
N SER A 137 3.90 13.18 -1.57
CA SER A 137 5.02 13.98 -1.06
C SER A 137 5.58 13.41 0.23
N VAL A 138 6.93 13.36 0.32
CA VAL A 138 7.66 13.09 1.56
C VAL A 138 7.98 14.41 2.23
N GLN A 139 7.60 14.56 3.49
CA GLN A 139 7.80 15.78 4.25
C GLN A 139 8.68 15.51 5.45
N GLU A 140 9.67 16.36 5.66
CA GLU A 140 10.51 16.40 6.85
C GLU A 140 10.06 17.56 7.75
N VAL A 141 10.06 17.31 9.04
CA VAL A 141 9.78 18.33 10.06
C VAL A 141 11.11 18.77 10.66
N VAL A 142 11.49 20.01 10.41
CA VAL A 142 12.72 20.62 10.94
C VAL A 142 12.31 21.48 12.15
N PRO A 143 12.63 21.05 13.38
CA PRO A 143 12.29 21.82 14.58
C PRO A 143 13.20 23.06 14.71
N PHE A 144 12.64 24.17 15.13
CA PHE A 144 13.37 25.34 15.62
C PHE A 144 13.40 25.34 17.16
N GLY A 145 14.37 26.01 17.77
CA GLY A 145 14.58 25.97 19.20
C GLY A 145 13.53 26.70 20.08
N ASP A 146 12.41 27.14 19.49
CA ASP A 146 11.35 27.95 20.11
C ASP A 146 9.96 27.30 20.04
N ASP A 147 9.89 25.97 20.08
CA ASP A 147 8.66 25.16 19.90
C ASP A 147 7.99 25.30 18.52
N SER A 148 8.60 25.99 17.57
CA SER A 148 8.16 26.04 16.18
C SER A 148 8.87 24.96 15.32
N ALA A 149 8.24 24.57 14.23
CA ALA A 149 8.82 23.62 13.28
C ALA A 149 8.44 23.98 11.83
N LEU A 150 9.38 23.79 10.92
CA LEU A 150 9.16 23.93 9.50
C LEU A 150 8.91 22.56 8.87
N LYS A 151 7.83 22.44 8.11
CA LYS A 151 7.51 21.25 7.32
C LYS A 151 7.94 21.47 5.87
N VAL A 152 8.93 20.70 5.43
CA VAL A 152 9.53 20.86 4.10
C VAL A 152 9.29 19.58 3.27
N THR A 153 8.84 19.72 2.03
CA THR A 153 8.80 18.61 1.08
C THR A 153 10.22 18.34 0.58
N VAL A 154 10.72 17.13 0.84
CA VAL A 154 12.09 16.72 0.52
C VAL A 154 12.17 15.71 -0.61
N ALA A 155 11.10 14.92 -0.83
CA ALA A 155 11.03 13.90 -1.87
C ALA A 155 9.61 13.67 -2.35
N LYS A 156 9.49 12.89 -3.45
CA LYS A 156 8.22 12.42 -4.01
C LYS A 156 8.18 10.90 -4.02
N TRP A 157 6.99 10.35 -3.78
CA TRP A 157 6.72 8.94 -4.00
C TRP A 157 6.36 8.67 -5.45
N LEU A 158 7.08 7.73 -6.07
CA LEU A 158 6.77 7.19 -7.38
C LEU A 158 6.40 5.71 -7.27
N THR A 159 5.47 5.29 -8.10
CA THR A 159 5.12 3.87 -8.27
C THR A 159 6.30 3.09 -8.90
N PRO A 160 6.24 1.74 -8.97
CA PRO A 160 7.29 0.95 -9.63
C PRO A 160 7.63 1.39 -11.05
N LYS A 161 6.64 1.82 -11.83
CA LYS A 161 6.82 2.35 -13.21
C LYS A 161 7.10 3.85 -13.26
N ARG A 162 7.42 4.46 -12.11
CA ARG A 162 7.80 5.88 -11.98
C ARG A 162 6.68 6.88 -12.22
N HIS A 163 5.43 6.49 -12.05
CA HIS A 163 4.33 7.46 -12.04
C HIS A 163 4.27 8.17 -10.69
N SER A 164 4.05 9.49 -10.72
CA SER A 164 3.92 10.28 -9.49
C SER A 164 2.58 10.01 -8.82
N ILE A 165 2.61 9.60 -7.57
CA ILE A 165 1.39 9.38 -6.77
C ILE A 165 0.64 10.72 -6.59
N SER A 166 1.36 11.86 -6.45
CA SER A 166 0.76 13.18 -6.29
C SER A 166 -0.01 13.67 -7.52
N GLU A 167 0.33 13.20 -8.72
CA GLU A 167 -0.25 13.70 -9.97
C GLU A 167 -1.39 12.81 -10.46
N GLN A 168 -1.32 11.54 -10.14
CA GLN A 168 -2.25 10.54 -10.69
C GLN A 168 -3.31 10.06 -9.69
N GLY A 169 -3.07 10.27 -8.38
CA GLY A 169 -3.95 9.99 -7.25
C GLY A 169 -5.07 9.05 -7.50
#